data_ced6ed2f57af6b781b7804be581a370d
#
_entry.id   ced6ed2f57af6b781b7804be581a370d
#
_cell.length_a   1.000
_cell.length_b   1.000
_cell.length_c   1.000
_cell.angle_alpha   90.00
_cell.angle_beta   90.00
_cell.angle_gamma   90.00
#
_symmetry.space_group_name_H-M   'P 1'
#
loop_
_entity.id
_entity.type
_entity.pdbx_description
1 polymer ?
#
loop_
_entity_poly.entity_id
_entity_poly.type
_entity_poly.pdbx_seq_one_letter_code
_entity_poly.pdbx_strand_id
1 'polypeptide(L)' 'MGKKKIINKNNPEALKEAGNKAFASLNFKEAINNYTLAIEIQPNHIYYSNRANAHLELN' A
#
# COMPACT_ATOMS: atom_id res chain seq x y z
N MET A 1 10.75 -24.78 3.85
CA MET A 1 10.76 -24.47 3.65
C MET A 1 10.40 -23.59 3.74
N GLY A 2 10.27 -23.27 4.05
CA GLY A 2 10.00 -22.51 4.20
C GLY A 2 9.62 -21.52 3.49
N LYS A 3 9.02 -21.40 3.36
CA LYS A 3 8.67 -20.62 2.68
C LYS A 3 8.59 -19.43 3.14
N LYS A 4 9.17 -18.77 2.94
CA LYS A 4 9.11 -17.62 3.29
C LYS A 4 8.16 -16.90 2.60
N LYS A 5 7.50 -16.01 3.17
CA LYS A 5 6.64 -15.24 2.57
C LYS A 5 7.36 -14.24 1.87
N ILE A 6 7.36 -14.25 0.71
CA ILE A 6 8.02 -13.30 -0.06
C ILE A 6 7.12 -12.21 -0.43
N ILE A 7 7.49 -11.00 -0.10
CA ILE A 7 6.73 -9.88 -0.50
C ILE A 7 7.09 -9.61 -1.91
N ASN A 8 6.16 -9.74 -2.78
CA ASN A 8 6.41 -9.51 -4.17
C ASN A 8 6.36 -8.02 -4.47
N LYS A 9 7.50 -7.42 -4.50
CA LYS A 9 7.57 -5.99 -4.71
C LYS A 9 7.16 -5.57 -6.11
N ASN A 10 6.99 -6.52 -7.01
CA ASN A 10 6.55 -6.19 -8.34
C ASN A 10 5.06 -6.43 -8.53
N ASN A 11 4.34 -6.66 -7.43
CA ASN A 11 2.92 -6.93 -7.50
C ASN A 11 2.18 -5.77 -6.86
N PRO A 12 1.63 -4.85 -7.67
CA PRO A 12 0.96 -3.69 -7.09
C PRO A 12 -0.27 -4.07 -6.26
N GLU A 13 -0.93 -5.15 -6.63
CA GLU A 13 -2.10 -5.56 -5.88
C GLU A 13 -1.70 -5.97 -4.46
N ALA A 14 -0.61 -6.70 -4.31
CA ALA A 14 -0.14 -7.10 -2.99
C ALA A 14 0.28 -5.87 -2.18
N LEU A 15 0.88 -4.89 -2.85
CA LEU A 15 1.27 -3.67 -2.17
C LEU A 15 0.06 -2.87 -1.73
N LYS A 16 -0.97 -2.83 -2.57
CA LYS A 16 -2.19 -2.15 -2.19
C LYS A 16 -2.79 -2.80 -0.95
N GLU A 17 -2.80 -4.12 -0.90
CA GLU A 17 -3.36 -4.82 0.24
C GLU A 17 -2.54 -4.59 1.50
N ALA A 18 -1.22 -4.53 1.37
CA ALA A 18 -0.38 -4.21 2.49
C ALA A 18 -0.68 -2.79 2.99
N GLY A 19 -0.92 -1.88 2.06
CA GLY A 19 -1.30 -0.53 2.43
C GLY A 19 -2.63 -0.50 3.16
N ASN A 20 -3.59 -1.30 2.70
CA ASN A 20 -4.90 -1.36 3.33
C ASN A 20 -4.79 -1.90 4.75
N LYS A 21 -3.92 -2.87 4.97
CA LYS A 21 -3.72 -3.40 6.30
C LYS A 21 -3.09 -2.36 7.21
N ALA A 22 -2.12 -1.64 6.69
CA ALA A 22 -1.49 -0.58 7.47
C ALA A 22 -2.52 0.50 7.81
N PHE A 23 -3.38 0.83 6.85
CA PHE A 23 -4.42 1.83 7.06
C PHE A 23 -5.35 1.37 8.20
N ALA A 24 -5.76 0.10 8.17
CA ALA A 24 -6.64 -0.42 9.19
C ALA A 24 -5.99 -0.40 10.57
N SER A 25 -4.67 -0.49 10.61
CA SER A 25 -3.94 -0.42 11.86
C SER A 25 -3.56 1.00 12.24
N LEU A 26 -4.04 1.98 11.50
CA LEU A 26 -3.75 3.39 11.72
C LEU A 26 -2.30 3.75 11.47
N ASN A 27 -1.59 2.91 10.71
CA ASN A 27 -0.23 3.20 10.31
C ASN A 27 -0.27 3.90 8.96
N PHE A 28 -0.67 5.17 8.99
CA PHE A 28 -0.95 5.87 7.74
C PHE A 28 0.29 6.14 6.91
N LYS A 29 1.43 6.37 7.55
CA LYS A 29 2.65 6.60 6.79
C LYS A 29 3.05 5.34 6.04
N GLU A 30 2.93 4.20 6.68
CA GLU A 30 3.26 2.95 6.02
C GLU A 30 2.28 2.67 4.91
N ALA A 31 0.99 3.01 5.13
CA ALA A 31 -0.01 2.82 4.08
C ALA A 31 0.36 3.65 2.86
N ILE A 32 0.75 4.91 3.08
CA ILE A 32 1.14 5.79 1.98
C ILE A 32 2.33 5.21 1.23
N ASN A 33 3.32 4.68 1.95
CA ASN A 33 4.48 4.10 1.30
C ASN A 33 4.10 2.93 0.42
N ASN A 34 3.22 2.06 0.91
CA ASN A 34 2.81 0.90 0.13
C ASN A 34 2.00 1.31 -1.08
N TYR A 35 1.09 2.27 -0.93
CA TYR A 35 0.31 2.74 -2.07
C TYR A 35 1.22 3.41 -3.09
N THR A 36 2.23 4.15 -2.62
CA THR A 36 3.15 4.82 -3.54
C THR A 36 3.94 3.79 -4.34
N LEU A 37 4.39 2.73 -3.70
CA LEU A 37 5.10 1.68 -4.40
C LEU A 37 4.20 1.02 -5.44
N ALA A 38 2.93 0.81 -5.09
CA ALA A 38 1.99 0.23 -6.03
C ALA A 38 1.81 1.14 -7.25
N ILE A 39 1.71 2.43 -7.01
CA ILE A 39 1.53 3.40 -8.08
C ILE A 39 2.75 3.42 -8.99
N GLU A 40 3.94 3.30 -8.42
CA GLU A 40 5.15 3.33 -9.23
C GLU A 40 5.23 2.14 -10.16
N ILE A 41 4.67 1.01 -9.74
CA ILE A 41 4.66 -0.16 -10.59
C ILE A 41 3.56 -0.05 -11.63
N GLN A 42 2.37 0.35 -11.22
CA GLN A 42 1.25 0.43 -12.12
C GLN A 42 0.27 1.50 -11.62
N PRO A 43 0.24 2.67 -12.21
CA PRO A 43 -0.67 3.72 -11.78
C PRO A 43 -2.11 3.24 -11.88
N ASN A 44 -2.91 3.56 -10.85
CA ASN A 44 -4.27 3.09 -10.77
C ASN A 44 -5.03 4.03 -9.88
N HIS A 45 -6.21 4.46 -10.31
CA HIS A 45 -6.95 5.46 -9.56
C HIS A 45 -7.34 4.98 -8.17
N ILE A 46 -7.50 3.67 -7.98
CA ILE A 46 -7.81 3.14 -6.66
C ILE A 46 -6.64 3.38 -5.72
N TYR A 47 -5.41 3.18 -6.21
CA TYR A 47 -4.23 3.39 -5.37
C TYR A 47 -4.09 4.85 -5.01
N TYR A 48 -4.37 5.74 -5.97
CA TYR A 48 -4.31 7.17 -5.69
C TYR A 48 -5.37 7.58 -4.67
N SER A 49 -6.58 7.05 -4.79
CA SER A 49 -7.65 7.37 -3.85
C SER A 49 -7.30 6.87 -2.46
N ASN A 50 -6.79 5.67 -2.37
CA ASN A 50 -6.42 5.11 -1.08
C ASN A 50 -5.31 5.94 -0.44
N ARG A 51 -4.35 6.36 -1.26
CA ARG A 51 -3.25 7.16 -0.73
C ARG A 51 -3.75 8.53 -0.25
N ALA A 52 -4.68 9.11 -0.99
CA ALA A 52 -5.23 10.39 -0.60
C ALA A 52 -5.97 10.27 0.73
N ASN A 53 -6.69 9.16 0.93
CA ASN A 53 -7.39 8.95 2.19
C ASN A 53 -6.39 8.83 3.34
N ALA A 54 -5.27 8.17 3.11
CA ALA A 54 -4.27 8.04 4.15
C ALA A 54 -3.65 9.38 4.49
N HIS A 55 -3.43 10.23 3.48
CA HIS A 55 -2.92 11.56 3.73
C HIS A 55 -3.90 12.39 4.55
N LEU A 56 -5.19 12.25 4.26
CA LEU A 56 -6.20 12.98 5.03
C LEU A 56 -6.18 12.57 6.49
N GLU A 57 -5.96 11.30 6.76
CA GLU A 57 -5.93 10.82 8.13
C GLU A 57 -4.72 11.33 8.89
N LEU A 58 -3.63 11.62 8.18
CA LEU A 58 -2.45 12.13 8.82
C LEU A 58 -2.58 13.61 9.19
N ASN A 59 -3.44 14.32 8.54
CA ASN A 59 -3.62 15.73 8.87
C ASN A 59 -4.56 15.89 10.07
#